data_5185f7437b5881ec7cc2eac723de86a3
#
_entry.id   5185f7437b5881ec7cc2eac723de86a3
#
_cell.length_a   1.000
_cell.length_b   1.000
_cell.length_c   1.000
_cell.angle_alpha   90.00
_cell.angle_beta   90.00
_cell.angle_gamma   90.00
#
_symmetry.space_group_name_H-M   'P 1'
#
loop_
_entity.id
_entity.type
_entity.pdbx_description
1 polymer ?
#
loop_
_entity_poly.entity_id
_entity_poly.type
_entity_poly.pdbx_seq_one_letter_code
_entity_poly.pdbx_strand_id
1 'polypeptide(L)'
;MNYTKDNVRGNFALMAGTYAQYNMSAEQDLLKNVYEANVGVKISQNHNLWIDAGIMPAHIGFESAIGKDCQTLTRSILAENSPYYEAGVKIGYTSESGKWYLAGMYLNGWQRIQKIDGNHTPAFGTQITYKPTDKVVLNWSTYVGNEQPDIDKKWRYFNNFYGQFKVTEKTNITAGFDVGSQQSAKNSKKYDTWFSPVLILQYKPTDKIQLAARGEYYSDEKGVIIATETPNGFKTYGFSANFDYLVTDNVMFRIEARNLSSKDEIFTKDNLPTDTNTFVTTSLAISF
;
A
#
# COMPACT_ATOMS: atom_id res chain seq x y z
N MET A 1 13.10 -11.88 -11.16
CA MET A 1 13.32 -13.35 -11.32
C MET A 1 12.35 -14.06 -10.42
N ASN A 2 11.49 -14.91 -10.99
CA ASN A 2 10.56 -15.74 -10.22
C ASN A 2 10.95 -17.19 -10.43
N TYR A 3 11.02 -17.94 -9.37
CA TYR A 3 11.34 -19.37 -9.37
C TYR A 3 10.25 -20.14 -8.65
N THR A 4 9.78 -21.20 -9.24
CA THR A 4 8.86 -22.16 -8.60
C THR A 4 9.17 -23.56 -9.11
N LYS A 5 9.46 -24.46 -8.20
CA LYS A 5 9.68 -25.87 -8.50
C LYS A 5 9.28 -26.71 -7.29
N ASP A 6 8.39 -27.70 -7.53
CA ASP A 6 7.87 -28.61 -6.52
C ASP A 6 7.28 -27.85 -5.30
N ASN A 7 7.92 -27.97 -4.16
CA ASN A 7 7.51 -27.36 -2.90
C ASN A 7 8.34 -26.13 -2.53
N VAL A 8 9.09 -25.54 -3.48
CA VAL A 8 9.94 -24.35 -3.25
C VAL A 8 9.56 -23.25 -4.22
N ARG A 9 9.53 -22.03 -3.74
CA ARG A 9 9.39 -20.83 -4.55
C ARG A 9 10.34 -19.73 -4.07
N GLY A 10 10.66 -18.80 -4.95
CA GLY A 10 11.46 -17.64 -4.60
C GLY A 10 11.27 -16.52 -5.60
N ASN A 11 11.33 -15.29 -5.10
CA ASN A 11 11.24 -14.08 -5.91
C ASN A 11 12.43 -13.18 -5.61
N PHE A 12 12.99 -12.62 -6.66
CA PHE A 12 14.02 -11.60 -6.56
C PHE A 12 13.77 -10.53 -7.63
N ALA A 13 13.64 -9.28 -7.19
CA ALA A 13 13.49 -8.12 -8.05
C ALA A 13 14.24 -6.92 -7.47
N LEU A 14 14.86 -6.18 -8.37
CA LEU A 14 15.52 -4.92 -8.07
C LEU A 14 14.70 -3.76 -8.64
N MET A 15 14.89 -2.59 -8.05
CA MET A 15 14.30 -1.35 -8.52
C MET A 15 15.31 -0.21 -8.46
N ALA A 16 15.10 0.80 -9.29
CA ALA A 16 15.87 2.03 -9.30
C ALA A 16 14.96 3.22 -9.64
N GLY A 17 15.34 4.42 -9.26
CA GLY A 17 14.61 5.66 -9.54
C GLY A 17 14.03 6.32 -8.30
N THR A 18 13.14 7.26 -8.51
CA THR A 18 12.59 8.13 -7.46
C THR A 18 11.80 7.34 -6.40
N TYR A 19 11.11 6.28 -6.78
CA TYR A 19 10.40 5.41 -5.83
C TYR A 19 11.38 4.81 -4.79
N ALA A 20 12.49 4.23 -5.25
CA ALA A 20 13.53 3.69 -4.36
C ALA A 20 14.12 4.77 -3.44
N GLN A 21 14.31 5.99 -3.96
CA GLN A 21 14.88 7.10 -3.20
C GLN A 21 13.95 7.62 -2.09
N TYR A 22 12.66 7.75 -2.36
CA TYR A 22 11.69 8.35 -1.44
C TYR A 22 10.98 7.31 -0.56
N ASN A 23 10.38 6.29 -1.16
CA ASN A 23 9.59 5.32 -0.39
C ASN A 23 10.45 4.31 0.40
N MET A 24 11.72 4.10 -0.03
CA MET A 24 12.69 3.28 0.68
C MET A 24 13.72 4.11 1.47
N SER A 25 13.44 5.41 1.70
CA SER A 25 14.41 6.34 2.33
C SER A 25 14.85 5.90 3.74
N ALA A 26 14.03 5.14 4.43
CA ALA A 26 14.33 4.61 5.76
C ALA A 26 15.30 3.41 5.75
N GLU A 27 15.57 2.82 4.59
CA GLU A 27 16.46 1.68 4.44
C GLU A 27 17.90 2.11 4.12
N GLN A 28 18.85 1.22 4.38
CA GLN A 28 20.28 1.50 4.18
C GLN A 28 20.75 1.09 2.79
N ASP A 29 21.66 1.88 2.23
CA ASP A 29 22.48 1.59 1.05
C ASP A 29 21.75 0.82 -0.07
N LEU A 30 22.25 -0.35 -0.43
CA LEU A 30 21.71 -1.20 -1.49
C LEU A 30 20.32 -1.78 -1.18
N LEU A 31 19.90 -1.84 0.09
CA LEU A 31 18.58 -2.34 0.46
C LEU A 31 17.46 -1.49 -0.15
N LYS A 32 17.68 -0.20 -0.38
CA LYS A 32 16.74 0.69 -1.10
C LYS A 32 16.41 0.22 -2.51
N ASN A 33 17.29 -0.57 -3.11
CA ASN A 33 17.15 -1.08 -4.47
C ASN A 33 16.54 -2.48 -4.55
N VAL A 34 16.24 -3.11 -3.41
CA VAL A 34 15.61 -4.43 -3.36
C VAL A 34 14.09 -4.25 -3.31
N TYR A 35 13.42 -4.55 -4.42
CA TYR A 35 11.94 -4.53 -4.46
C TYR A 35 11.36 -5.75 -3.73
N GLU A 36 11.89 -6.94 -3.98
CA GLU A 36 11.59 -8.17 -3.26
C GLU A 36 12.78 -9.13 -3.30
N ALA A 37 12.97 -9.86 -2.23
CA ALA A 37 13.95 -10.94 -2.10
C ALA A 37 13.44 -11.94 -1.06
N ASN A 38 12.73 -12.96 -1.51
CA ASN A 38 12.09 -13.93 -0.60
C ASN A 38 12.16 -15.36 -1.16
N VAL A 39 12.07 -16.29 -0.22
CA VAL A 39 11.96 -17.71 -0.51
C VAL A 39 10.81 -18.31 0.27
N GLY A 40 10.18 -19.33 -0.29
CA GLY A 40 9.07 -20.00 0.34
C GLY A 40 9.13 -21.51 0.18
N VAL A 41 8.57 -22.20 1.16
CA VAL A 41 8.45 -23.67 1.18
C VAL A 41 7.00 -24.05 1.43
N LYS A 42 6.47 -24.95 0.62
CA LYS A 42 5.16 -25.56 0.85
C LYS A 42 5.27 -26.58 1.98
N ILE A 43 4.56 -26.36 3.07
CA ILE A 43 4.66 -27.17 4.29
C ILE A 43 3.58 -28.24 4.43
N SER A 44 2.64 -28.30 3.48
CA SER A 44 1.60 -29.34 3.44
C SER A 44 1.53 -29.97 2.05
N GLN A 45 1.46 -31.27 1.99
CA GLN A 45 1.23 -32.01 0.74
C GLN A 45 -0.24 -31.89 0.30
N ASN A 46 -1.17 -31.86 1.25
CA ASN A 46 -2.60 -31.92 0.99
C ASN A 46 -3.27 -30.54 0.88
N HIS A 47 -2.59 -29.46 1.35
CA HIS A 47 -3.14 -28.13 1.39
C HIS A 47 -2.18 -27.14 0.74
N ASN A 48 -2.73 -26.06 0.18
CA ASN A 48 -1.94 -24.97 -0.36
C ASN A 48 -1.49 -24.02 0.77
N LEU A 49 -0.58 -24.53 1.60
CA LEU A 49 -0.03 -23.89 2.79
C LEU A 49 1.48 -23.69 2.63
N TRP A 50 1.91 -22.42 2.71
CA TRP A 50 3.28 -22.01 2.48
C TRP A 50 3.83 -21.20 3.65
N ILE A 51 5.14 -21.35 3.89
CA ILE A 51 5.93 -20.39 4.68
C ILE A 51 6.85 -19.68 3.72
N ASP A 52 6.79 -18.34 3.69
CA ASP A 52 7.69 -17.46 2.95
C ASP A 52 8.52 -16.63 3.93
N ALA A 53 9.78 -16.36 3.61
CA ALA A 53 10.65 -15.52 4.42
C ALA A 53 11.50 -14.60 3.54
N GLY A 54 11.73 -13.37 4.00
CA GLY A 54 12.53 -12.36 3.30
C GLY A 54 11.82 -11.04 3.12
N ILE A 55 12.23 -10.28 2.10
CA ILE A 55 11.63 -9.00 1.69
C ILE A 55 10.51 -9.30 0.69
N MET A 56 9.31 -8.82 0.96
CA MET A 56 8.13 -9.10 0.16
C MET A 56 7.23 -7.87 0.02
N PRO A 57 6.39 -7.78 -1.02
CA PRO A 57 5.34 -6.77 -1.07
C PRO A 57 4.44 -6.87 0.17
N ALA A 58 4.00 -5.72 0.68
CA ALA A 58 3.16 -5.67 1.87
C ALA A 58 1.82 -6.38 1.65
N HIS A 59 1.27 -6.90 2.72
CA HIS A 59 -0.06 -7.50 2.75
C HIS A 59 -1.20 -6.48 2.84
N ILE A 60 -0.85 -5.20 2.94
CA ILE A 60 -1.76 -4.07 3.15
C ILE A 60 -2.03 -3.39 1.80
N GLY A 61 -3.29 -3.00 1.57
CA GLY A 61 -3.67 -2.18 0.43
C GLY A 61 -3.97 -2.98 -0.86
N PHE A 62 -4.46 -2.25 -1.85
CA PHE A 62 -4.82 -2.76 -3.17
C PHE A 62 -4.03 -2.08 -4.29
N GLU A 63 -3.29 -1.01 -3.99
CA GLU A 63 -2.41 -0.32 -4.93
C GLU A 63 -0.99 -0.83 -4.80
N SER A 64 -0.35 -1.05 -5.93
CA SER A 64 1.00 -1.59 -6.03
C SER A 64 2.06 -0.48 -6.15
N ALA A 65 3.27 -0.76 -5.71
CA ALA A 65 4.44 0.05 -6.06
C ALA A 65 4.71 0.07 -7.58
N ILE A 66 4.23 -0.93 -8.32
CA ILE A 66 4.32 -0.99 -9.78
C ILE A 66 3.19 -0.17 -10.39
N GLY A 67 3.50 1.04 -10.87
CA GLY A 67 2.51 2.02 -11.32
C GLY A 67 1.57 1.56 -12.43
N LYS A 68 2.05 0.71 -13.37
CA LYS A 68 1.21 0.20 -14.46
C LYS A 68 0.04 -0.67 -13.97
N ASP A 69 0.15 -1.23 -12.77
CA ASP A 69 -0.86 -2.13 -12.20
C ASP A 69 -1.91 -1.37 -11.37
N CYS A 70 -1.75 -0.05 -11.19
CA CYS A 70 -2.68 0.80 -10.49
C CYS A 70 -3.76 1.39 -11.42
N GLN A 71 -4.95 1.62 -10.91
CA GLN A 71 -6.09 2.17 -11.66
C GLN A 71 -5.90 3.64 -12.04
N THR A 72 -5.10 4.41 -11.27
CA THR A 72 -4.69 5.79 -11.52
C THR A 72 -3.18 5.88 -11.61
N LEU A 73 -2.64 6.90 -12.27
CA LEU A 73 -1.19 7.10 -12.43
C LEU A 73 -0.51 7.33 -11.07
N THR A 74 -1.02 8.25 -10.27
CA THR A 74 -0.58 8.43 -8.88
C THR A 74 -1.37 7.50 -7.96
N ARG A 75 -0.78 7.09 -6.85
CA ARG A 75 -1.47 6.30 -5.82
C ARG A 75 -2.33 7.22 -4.96
N SER A 76 -3.30 6.63 -4.30
CA SER A 76 -4.11 7.34 -3.29
C SER A 76 -3.26 7.83 -2.12
N ILE A 77 -3.74 8.83 -1.38
CA ILE A 77 -3.11 9.28 -0.13
C ILE A 77 -3.04 8.08 0.85
N LEU A 78 -4.07 7.24 0.86
CA LEU A 78 -4.13 6.00 1.63
C LEU A 78 -2.91 5.10 1.34
N ALA A 79 -2.66 4.77 0.08
CA ALA A 79 -1.59 3.86 -0.31
C ALA A 79 -0.20 4.46 -0.10
N GLU A 80 0.00 5.76 -0.36
CA GLU A 80 1.29 6.43 -0.13
C GLU A 80 1.66 6.53 1.37
N ASN A 81 0.69 6.30 2.27
CA ASN A 81 0.88 6.40 3.72
C ASN A 81 0.60 5.08 4.46
N SER A 82 0.63 3.97 3.73
CA SER A 82 0.62 2.59 4.23
C SER A 82 1.81 1.81 3.66
N PRO A 83 2.19 0.66 4.24
CA PRO A 83 3.33 -0.10 3.76
C PRO A 83 3.16 -0.63 2.34
N TYR A 84 4.19 -0.46 1.49
CA TYR A 84 4.32 -1.12 0.20
C TYR A 84 5.18 -2.38 0.24
N TYR A 85 6.10 -2.45 1.21
CA TYR A 85 7.00 -3.57 1.41
C TYR A 85 7.09 -3.92 2.89
N GLU A 86 7.48 -5.14 3.15
CA GLU A 86 7.72 -5.66 4.49
C GLU A 86 8.81 -6.72 4.44
N ALA A 87 9.45 -6.97 5.58
CA ALA A 87 10.38 -8.07 5.71
C ALA A 87 10.06 -8.87 6.97
N GLY A 88 10.16 -10.20 6.84
CA GLY A 88 9.84 -11.11 7.92
C GLY A 88 9.51 -12.51 7.45
N VAL A 89 8.62 -13.16 8.17
CA VAL A 89 8.12 -14.51 7.86
C VAL A 89 6.60 -14.46 7.74
N LYS A 90 6.08 -15.09 6.70
CA LYS A 90 4.66 -15.19 6.41
C LYS A 90 4.25 -16.66 6.29
N ILE A 91 3.18 -17.04 6.98
CA ILE A 91 2.47 -18.27 6.72
C ILE A 91 1.19 -17.95 5.97
N GLY A 92 0.98 -18.56 4.81
CA GLY A 92 -0.16 -18.29 3.93
C GLY A 92 -0.86 -19.55 3.48
N TYR A 93 -2.18 -19.53 3.55
CA TYR A 93 -3.06 -20.62 3.13
C TYR A 93 -4.04 -20.13 2.06
N THR A 94 -4.14 -20.87 0.97
CA THR A 94 -5.21 -20.70 -0.03
C THR A 94 -6.12 -21.91 0.00
N SER A 95 -7.44 -21.69 0.14
CA SER A 95 -8.41 -22.77 0.13
C SER A 95 -8.43 -23.52 -1.22
N GLU A 96 -8.87 -24.76 -1.21
CA GLU A 96 -8.98 -25.60 -2.42
C GLU A 96 -9.85 -24.96 -3.51
N SER A 97 -10.90 -24.26 -3.10
CA SER A 97 -11.76 -23.51 -4.03
C SER A 97 -11.12 -22.23 -4.59
N GLY A 98 -9.95 -21.82 -4.09
CA GLY A 98 -9.30 -20.54 -4.41
C GLY A 98 -10.02 -19.29 -3.88
N LYS A 99 -11.16 -19.46 -3.19
CA LYS A 99 -11.99 -18.33 -2.74
C LYS A 99 -11.43 -17.62 -1.51
N TRP A 100 -10.70 -18.33 -0.66
CA TRP A 100 -10.13 -17.79 0.57
C TRP A 100 -8.61 -17.80 0.53
N TYR A 101 -8.02 -16.68 0.89
CA TYR A 101 -6.62 -16.58 1.25
C TYR A 101 -6.52 -16.05 2.68
N LEU A 102 -5.78 -16.77 3.53
CA LEU A 102 -5.53 -16.42 4.92
C LEU A 102 -4.03 -16.35 5.13
N ALA A 103 -3.54 -15.32 5.81
CA ALA A 103 -2.14 -15.25 6.15
C ALA A 103 -1.91 -14.63 7.54
N GLY A 104 -0.84 -15.08 8.19
CA GLY A 104 -0.29 -14.49 9.40
C GLY A 104 1.18 -14.18 9.19
N MET A 105 1.66 -13.04 9.72
CA MET A 105 3.02 -12.55 9.52
C MET A 105 3.69 -12.19 10.84
N TYR A 106 4.99 -12.48 10.89
CA TYR A 106 5.93 -11.90 11.83
C TYR A 106 6.84 -10.96 11.07
N LEU A 107 6.86 -9.67 11.42
CA LEU A 107 7.43 -8.60 10.63
C LEU A 107 8.50 -7.82 11.41
N ASN A 108 9.40 -7.19 10.66
CA ASN A 108 10.42 -6.30 11.23
C ASN A 108 9.87 -4.93 11.66
N GLY A 109 8.71 -4.50 11.12
CA GLY A 109 8.06 -3.23 11.44
C GLY A 109 7.19 -2.72 10.30
N TRP A 110 6.69 -1.53 10.48
CA TRP A 110 5.88 -0.80 9.51
C TRP A 110 6.74 -0.30 8.36
N GLN A 111 6.67 -0.97 7.21
CA GLN A 111 7.52 -0.67 6.06
C GLN A 111 9.02 -0.67 6.42
N ARG A 112 9.52 -1.83 6.91
CA ARG A 112 10.90 -1.99 7.37
C ARG A 112 11.53 -3.28 6.87
N ILE A 113 12.66 -3.17 6.16
CA ILE A 113 13.56 -4.30 5.92
C ILE A 113 14.40 -4.54 7.17
N GLN A 114 14.97 -3.47 7.73
CA GLN A 114 15.72 -3.51 8.98
C GLN A 114 14.90 -2.90 10.11
N LYS A 115 14.97 -3.50 11.29
CA LYS A 115 14.39 -2.90 12.50
C LYS A 115 15.10 -1.60 12.85
N ILE A 116 14.35 -0.69 13.47
CA ILE A 116 14.91 0.53 14.07
C ILE A 116 15.84 0.13 15.22
N ASP A 117 16.98 0.79 15.32
CA ASP A 117 17.94 0.55 16.40
C ASP A 117 17.28 0.69 17.76
N GLY A 118 17.55 -0.29 18.64
CA GLY A 118 16.94 -0.37 19.97
C GLY A 118 15.49 -0.82 19.99
N ASN A 119 14.90 -1.22 18.85
CA ASN A 119 13.58 -1.82 18.78
C ASN A 119 13.67 -3.35 18.70
N HIS A 120 13.36 -4.04 19.80
CA HIS A 120 13.31 -5.50 19.88
C HIS A 120 11.87 -6.03 19.88
N THR A 121 10.88 -5.14 19.87
CA THR A 121 9.46 -5.50 19.86
C THR A 121 9.10 -6.16 18.53
N PRO A 122 8.48 -7.34 18.51
CA PRO A 122 7.99 -7.96 17.28
C PRO A 122 6.79 -7.18 16.73
N ALA A 123 6.64 -7.22 15.41
CA ALA A 123 5.43 -6.78 14.73
C ALA A 123 4.70 -7.97 14.10
N PHE A 124 3.39 -7.89 14.04
CA PHE A 124 2.51 -8.93 13.50
C PHE A 124 1.53 -8.36 12.50
N GLY A 125 1.23 -9.14 11.48
CA GLY A 125 0.20 -8.85 10.50
C GLY A 125 -0.73 -10.05 10.28
N THR A 126 -1.96 -9.77 9.85
CA THR A 126 -2.86 -10.80 9.33
C THR A 126 -3.52 -10.32 8.06
N GLN A 127 -3.89 -11.25 7.18
CA GLN A 127 -4.64 -10.95 5.97
C GLN A 127 -5.71 -12.01 5.74
N ILE A 128 -6.91 -11.54 5.42
CA ILE A 128 -8.02 -12.35 4.95
C ILE A 128 -8.48 -11.76 3.63
N THR A 129 -8.36 -12.54 2.55
CA THR A 129 -8.94 -12.17 1.24
C THR A 129 -10.03 -13.18 0.89
N TYR A 130 -11.20 -12.67 0.52
CA TYR A 130 -12.35 -13.47 0.09
C TYR A 130 -12.79 -13.10 -1.33
N LYS A 131 -12.82 -14.09 -2.21
CA LYS A 131 -13.26 -13.98 -3.60
C LYS A 131 -14.51 -14.84 -3.79
N PRO A 132 -15.71 -14.34 -3.45
CA PRO A 132 -16.95 -15.10 -3.62
C PRO A 132 -17.19 -15.49 -5.07
N THR A 133 -16.81 -14.60 -5.99
CA THR A 133 -16.88 -14.77 -7.44
C THR A 133 -15.60 -14.22 -8.08
N ASP A 134 -15.44 -14.41 -9.39
CA ASP A 134 -14.39 -13.78 -10.21
C ASP A 134 -14.53 -12.25 -10.36
N LYS A 135 -15.69 -11.71 -9.95
CA LYS A 135 -16.02 -10.27 -10.06
C LYS A 135 -15.84 -9.50 -8.74
N VAL A 136 -15.61 -10.18 -7.64
CA VAL A 136 -15.56 -9.56 -6.30
C VAL A 136 -14.35 -10.03 -5.53
N VAL A 137 -13.58 -9.08 -5.06
CA VAL A 137 -12.49 -9.29 -4.09
C VAL A 137 -12.78 -8.46 -2.86
N LEU A 138 -12.80 -9.08 -1.69
CA LEU A 138 -12.88 -8.43 -0.39
C LEU A 138 -11.63 -8.75 0.39
N ASN A 139 -11.05 -7.76 1.06
CA ASN A 139 -9.84 -7.95 1.86
C ASN A 139 -9.94 -7.24 3.20
N TRP A 140 -9.38 -7.87 4.20
CA TRP A 140 -9.07 -7.29 5.51
C TRP A 140 -7.65 -7.65 5.88
N SER A 141 -6.83 -6.63 6.13
CA SER A 141 -5.46 -6.77 6.61
C SER A 141 -5.27 -6.01 7.91
N THR A 142 -4.42 -6.52 8.78
CA THR A 142 -4.13 -5.90 10.07
C THR A 142 -2.64 -5.76 10.31
N TYR A 143 -2.26 -4.81 11.16
CA TYR A 143 -0.90 -4.67 11.67
C TYR A 143 -0.94 -4.33 13.16
N VAL A 144 -0.02 -4.92 13.92
CA VAL A 144 0.26 -4.58 15.32
C VAL A 144 1.78 -4.56 15.51
N GLY A 145 2.32 -3.43 15.99
CA GLY A 145 3.76 -3.30 16.20
C GLY A 145 4.15 -2.08 17.01
N ASN A 146 5.44 -1.84 17.07
CA ASN A 146 6.06 -0.64 17.66
C ASN A 146 7.08 -0.08 16.67
N GLU A 147 6.98 1.21 16.37
CA GLU A 147 7.82 1.91 15.41
C GLU A 147 8.81 2.87 16.09
N GLN A 148 9.13 2.61 17.34
CA GLN A 148 10.06 3.39 18.14
C GLN A 148 11.09 2.47 18.81
N PRO A 149 12.26 2.97 19.25
CA PRO A 149 13.08 2.24 20.20
C PRO A 149 12.27 1.83 21.44
N ASP A 150 12.61 0.70 22.07
CA ASP A 150 11.84 0.18 23.20
C ASP A 150 11.78 1.12 24.40
N ILE A 151 12.74 2.06 24.49
CA ILE A 151 12.74 3.11 25.51
C ILE A 151 11.55 4.07 25.32
N ASP A 152 11.12 4.31 24.08
CA ASP A 152 10.00 5.17 23.70
C ASP A 152 8.83 4.41 23.08
N LYS A 153 8.73 3.12 23.39
CA LYS A 153 7.75 2.20 22.82
C LYS A 153 6.34 2.75 22.80
N LYS A 154 5.71 2.70 21.61
CA LYS A 154 4.31 3.10 21.38
C LYS A 154 3.64 2.03 20.53
N TRP A 155 2.68 1.33 21.06
CA TRP A 155 1.92 0.35 20.30
C TRP A 155 1.12 1.02 19.20
N ARG A 156 1.25 0.49 17.98
CA ARG A 156 0.49 0.84 16.78
C ARG A 156 -0.42 -0.32 16.41
N TYR A 157 -1.67 0.00 16.14
CA TYR A 157 -2.69 -0.91 15.61
C TYR A 157 -3.23 -0.34 14.32
N PHE A 158 -3.41 -1.21 13.32
CA PHE A 158 -3.89 -0.77 12.02
C PHE A 158 -4.78 -1.82 11.38
N ASN A 159 -5.80 -1.36 10.64
CA ASN A 159 -6.68 -2.16 9.82
C ASN A 159 -6.81 -1.51 8.44
N ASN A 160 -6.71 -2.32 7.42
CA ASN A 160 -6.98 -1.98 6.04
C ASN A 160 -8.13 -2.85 5.54
N PHE A 161 -9.16 -2.22 5.00
CA PHE A 161 -10.28 -2.89 4.35
C PHE A 161 -10.34 -2.42 2.91
N TYR A 162 -10.56 -3.33 1.97
CA TYR A 162 -10.93 -2.96 0.62
C TYR A 162 -11.86 -3.97 -0.05
N GLY A 163 -12.63 -3.44 -1.00
CA GLY A 163 -13.43 -4.22 -1.93
C GLY A 163 -13.16 -3.78 -3.36
N GLN A 164 -12.97 -4.76 -4.26
CA GLN A 164 -12.86 -4.54 -5.68
C GLN A 164 -14.03 -5.25 -6.37
N PHE A 165 -14.75 -4.53 -7.22
CA PHE A 165 -15.98 -4.97 -7.83
C PHE A 165 -15.93 -4.75 -9.34
N LYS A 166 -15.94 -5.83 -10.12
CA LYS A 166 -16.16 -5.78 -11.57
C LYS A 166 -17.67 -5.68 -11.82
N VAL A 167 -18.19 -4.46 -11.89
CA VAL A 167 -19.63 -4.19 -12.02
C VAL A 167 -20.15 -4.60 -13.39
N THR A 168 -19.36 -4.31 -14.43
CA THR A 168 -19.59 -4.77 -15.80
C THR A 168 -18.27 -5.23 -16.41
N GLU A 169 -18.27 -5.73 -17.65
CA GLU A 169 -17.02 -6.05 -18.35
C GLU A 169 -16.12 -4.83 -18.59
N LYS A 170 -16.70 -3.62 -18.51
CA LYS A 170 -16.00 -2.36 -18.76
C LYS A 170 -15.84 -1.47 -17.51
N THR A 171 -16.49 -1.81 -16.40
CA THR A 171 -16.58 -0.93 -15.24
C THR A 171 -16.13 -1.66 -13.99
N ASN A 172 -15.11 -1.11 -13.32
CA ASN A 172 -14.63 -1.58 -12.02
C ASN A 172 -14.81 -0.48 -10.97
N ILE A 173 -15.14 -0.87 -9.76
CA ILE A 173 -15.17 0.00 -8.58
C ILE A 173 -14.21 -0.60 -7.55
N THR A 174 -13.37 0.24 -6.98
CA THR A 174 -12.54 -0.11 -5.82
C THR A 174 -12.85 0.85 -4.69
N ALA A 175 -13.22 0.33 -3.53
CA ALA A 175 -13.40 1.09 -2.30
C ALA A 175 -12.41 0.60 -1.26
N GLY A 176 -11.66 1.52 -0.64
CA GLY A 176 -10.68 1.24 0.40
C GLY A 176 -10.92 2.09 1.64
N PHE A 177 -10.55 1.55 2.79
CA PHE A 177 -10.61 2.25 4.06
C PHE A 177 -9.50 1.77 4.98
N ASP A 178 -8.65 2.70 5.37
CA ASP A 178 -7.63 2.50 6.38
C ASP A 178 -8.03 3.17 7.69
N VAL A 179 -7.74 2.52 8.80
CA VAL A 179 -7.85 3.09 10.13
C VAL A 179 -6.75 2.55 11.03
N GLY A 180 -6.04 3.46 11.68
CA GLY A 180 -4.99 3.11 12.61
C GLY A 180 -5.03 3.95 13.87
N SER A 181 -4.37 3.45 14.91
CA SER A 181 -4.16 4.14 16.17
C SER A 181 -2.79 3.82 16.74
N GLN A 182 -2.16 4.81 17.36
CA GLN A 182 -0.88 4.66 18.04
C GLN A 182 -0.96 5.27 19.42
N GLN A 183 -0.32 4.65 20.40
CA GLN A 183 -0.20 5.24 21.73
C GLN A 183 0.42 6.64 21.65
N SER A 184 -0.20 7.63 22.29
CA SER A 184 0.30 9.01 22.32
C SER A 184 1.67 9.12 23.00
N ALA A 185 1.93 8.26 24.00
CA ALA A 185 3.20 8.13 24.71
C ALA A 185 3.38 6.69 25.22
N LYS A 186 4.60 6.34 25.63
CA LYS A 186 4.92 5.04 26.25
C LYS A 186 3.99 4.80 27.44
N ASN A 187 3.40 3.60 27.48
CA ASN A 187 2.45 3.15 28.52
C ASN A 187 1.17 4.00 28.64
N SER A 188 0.92 4.91 27.69
CA SER A 188 -0.30 5.70 27.65
C SER A 188 -1.52 4.82 27.39
N LYS A 189 -2.65 5.14 28.03
CA LYS A 189 -3.97 4.63 27.68
C LYS A 189 -4.66 5.46 26.59
N LYS A 190 -4.08 6.60 26.21
CA LYS A 190 -4.58 7.45 25.13
C LYS A 190 -3.93 7.03 23.81
N TYR A 191 -4.69 7.11 22.75
CA TYR A 191 -4.27 6.79 21.40
C TYR A 191 -4.58 7.96 20.46
N ASP A 192 -3.65 8.23 19.57
CA ASP A 192 -3.83 9.14 18.45
C ASP A 192 -4.22 8.30 17.23
N THR A 193 -5.25 8.74 16.50
CA THR A 193 -5.87 7.96 15.42
C THR A 193 -5.77 8.68 14.10
N TRP A 194 -5.68 7.90 13.03
CA TRP A 194 -5.81 8.36 11.65
C TRP A 194 -6.72 7.44 10.86
N PHE A 195 -7.31 7.94 9.78
CA PHE A 195 -8.10 7.13 8.86
C PHE A 195 -8.15 7.74 7.46
N SER A 196 -8.39 6.89 6.47
CA SER A 196 -8.45 7.31 5.08
C SER A 196 -9.42 6.45 4.26
N PRO A 197 -10.58 6.96 3.85
CA PRO A 197 -11.42 6.38 2.81
C PRO A 197 -10.92 6.76 1.42
N VAL A 198 -11.09 5.84 0.45
CA VAL A 198 -10.87 6.08 -0.97
C VAL A 198 -11.88 5.33 -1.81
N LEU A 199 -12.33 5.95 -2.89
CA LEU A 199 -13.17 5.34 -3.91
C LEU A 199 -12.58 5.62 -5.29
N ILE A 200 -12.40 4.56 -6.08
CA ILE A 200 -11.93 4.63 -7.46
C ILE A 200 -12.96 3.98 -8.38
N LEU A 201 -13.40 4.73 -9.38
CA LEU A 201 -14.20 4.24 -10.49
C LEU A 201 -13.33 4.14 -11.73
N GLN A 202 -13.24 2.97 -12.33
CA GLN A 202 -12.54 2.75 -13.59
C GLN A 202 -13.53 2.34 -14.69
N TYR A 203 -13.40 2.95 -15.87
CA TYR A 203 -14.18 2.63 -17.06
C TYR A 203 -13.28 2.39 -18.27
N LYS A 204 -13.48 1.29 -18.95
CA LYS A 204 -12.74 0.86 -20.16
C LYS A 204 -13.66 0.91 -21.36
N PRO A 205 -13.81 2.07 -22.04
CA PRO A 205 -14.69 2.17 -23.22
C PRO A 205 -14.24 1.25 -24.35
N THR A 206 -12.91 1.09 -24.51
CA THR A 206 -12.28 0.22 -25.51
C THR A 206 -11.15 -0.58 -24.87
N ASP A 207 -10.57 -1.53 -25.62
CA ASP A 207 -9.42 -2.32 -25.15
C ASP A 207 -8.15 -1.44 -24.97
N LYS A 208 -8.09 -0.28 -25.64
CA LYS A 208 -6.93 0.62 -25.60
C LYS A 208 -7.10 1.81 -24.65
N ILE A 209 -8.32 2.14 -24.25
CA ILE A 209 -8.59 3.33 -23.43
C ILE A 209 -9.11 2.92 -22.06
N GLN A 210 -8.50 3.46 -21.01
CA GLN A 210 -8.98 3.33 -19.65
C GLN A 210 -9.12 4.73 -19.05
N LEU A 211 -10.25 4.96 -18.40
CA LEU A 211 -10.55 6.19 -17.67
C LEU A 211 -10.69 5.82 -16.19
N ALA A 212 -10.19 6.64 -15.29
CA ALA A 212 -10.47 6.48 -13.88
C ALA A 212 -10.76 7.82 -13.21
N ALA A 213 -11.63 7.80 -12.20
CA ALA A 213 -11.87 8.91 -11.30
C ALA A 213 -11.66 8.41 -9.87
N ARG A 214 -10.99 9.21 -9.04
CA ARG A 214 -10.75 8.92 -7.62
C ARG A 214 -11.25 10.05 -6.74
N GLY A 215 -11.95 9.70 -5.67
CA GLY A 215 -12.24 10.56 -4.53
C GLY A 215 -11.61 9.95 -3.29
N GLU A 216 -10.95 10.76 -2.47
CA GLU A 216 -10.21 10.32 -1.30
C GLU A 216 -10.23 11.36 -0.19
N TYR A 217 -10.05 10.90 1.03
CA TYR A 217 -9.85 11.75 2.20
C TYR A 217 -8.83 11.11 3.12
N TYR A 218 -8.03 11.92 3.79
CA TYR A 218 -7.11 11.46 4.83
C TYR A 218 -7.22 12.37 6.05
N SER A 219 -7.29 11.79 7.23
CA SER A 219 -7.29 12.50 8.50
C SER A 219 -6.24 11.94 9.43
N ASP A 220 -5.24 12.74 9.76
CA ASP A 220 -4.21 12.48 10.76
C ASP A 220 -3.96 13.77 11.56
N GLU A 221 -4.87 14.06 12.49
CA GLU A 221 -4.82 15.29 13.29
C GLU A 221 -3.57 15.40 14.16
N LYS A 222 -3.03 14.27 14.60
CA LYS A 222 -1.90 14.22 15.52
C LYS A 222 -0.56 13.93 14.86
N GLY A 223 -0.54 13.83 13.52
CA GLY A 223 0.69 13.61 12.77
C GLY A 223 1.37 12.27 13.08
N VAL A 224 0.58 11.23 13.28
CA VAL A 224 1.11 9.89 13.57
C VAL A 224 1.86 9.33 12.37
N ILE A 225 1.31 9.52 11.18
CA ILE A 225 1.86 9.11 9.90
C ILE A 225 2.37 10.32 9.11
N ILE A 226 1.55 11.38 9.02
CA ILE A 226 1.83 12.58 8.23
C ILE A 226 1.89 13.79 9.15
N ALA A 227 3.09 14.13 9.61
CA ALA A 227 3.32 15.32 10.43
C ALA A 227 3.31 16.58 9.56
N THR A 228 2.50 17.57 9.91
CA THR A 228 2.41 18.86 9.21
C THR A 228 2.81 20.05 10.07
N GLU A 229 2.89 19.85 11.39
CA GLU A 229 3.16 20.92 12.38
C GLU A 229 2.10 22.04 12.36
N THR A 230 0.89 21.75 11.87
CA THR A 230 -0.22 22.69 11.78
C THR A 230 -1.33 22.35 12.80
N PRO A 231 -2.19 23.32 13.19
CA PRO A 231 -3.17 23.13 14.27
C PRO A 231 -4.15 21.98 14.05
N ASN A 232 -4.56 21.72 12.78
CA ASN A 232 -5.51 20.66 12.44
C ASN A 232 -4.83 19.37 11.98
N GLY A 233 -3.48 19.33 11.89
CA GLY A 233 -2.74 18.22 11.34
C GLY A 233 -3.05 18.00 9.85
N PHE A 234 -2.83 16.79 9.36
CA PHE A 234 -3.13 16.45 7.97
C PHE A 234 -4.61 16.07 7.82
N LYS A 235 -5.41 16.96 7.25
CA LYS A 235 -6.83 16.74 6.92
C LYS A 235 -7.09 17.18 5.49
N THR A 236 -6.97 16.25 4.54
CA THR A 236 -6.89 16.54 3.12
C THR A 236 -7.90 15.72 2.32
N TYR A 237 -8.67 16.38 1.46
CA TYR A 237 -9.46 15.77 0.40
C TYR A 237 -8.64 15.70 -0.88
N GLY A 238 -8.83 14.64 -1.65
CA GLY A 238 -8.23 14.48 -2.97
C GLY A 238 -9.26 14.08 -4.00
N PHE A 239 -9.17 14.66 -5.20
CA PHE A 239 -9.93 14.27 -6.38
C PHE A 239 -9.00 14.15 -7.57
N SER A 240 -9.15 13.12 -8.37
CA SER A 240 -8.38 12.98 -9.60
C SER A 240 -9.19 12.38 -10.74
N ALA A 241 -8.76 12.72 -11.97
CA ALA A 241 -9.22 12.11 -13.20
C ALA A 241 -8.01 11.64 -13.99
N ASN A 242 -8.04 10.38 -14.42
CA ASN A 242 -6.96 9.69 -15.08
C ASN A 242 -7.40 9.18 -16.45
N PHE A 243 -6.53 9.29 -17.44
CA PHE A 243 -6.69 8.73 -18.77
C PHE A 243 -5.45 7.90 -19.10
N ASP A 244 -5.66 6.64 -19.49
CA ASP A 244 -4.63 5.73 -19.96
C ASP A 244 -4.91 5.34 -21.41
N TYR A 245 -3.84 5.30 -22.23
CA TYR A 245 -3.88 4.81 -23.58
C TYR A 245 -2.83 3.70 -23.77
N LEU A 246 -3.30 2.51 -24.10
CA LEU A 246 -2.45 1.36 -24.44
C LEU A 246 -1.97 1.56 -25.88
N VAL A 247 -0.74 2.04 -26.03
CA VAL A 247 -0.10 2.24 -27.33
C VAL A 247 0.12 0.87 -28.00
N THR A 248 0.62 -0.08 -27.19
CA THR A 248 0.78 -1.51 -27.52
C THR A 248 0.42 -2.32 -26.26
N ASP A 249 0.40 -3.65 -26.34
CA ASP A 249 0.08 -4.53 -25.21
C ASP A 249 1.04 -4.35 -24.01
N ASN A 250 2.25 -3.86 -24.27
CA ASN A 250 3.29 -3.67 -23.25
C ASN A 250 3.70 -2.20 -23.04
N VAL A 251 3.05 -1.23 -23.71
CA VAL A 251 3.35 0.21 -23.60
C VAL A 251 2.07 0.98 -23.32
N MET A 252 2.05 1.66 -22.19
CA MET A 252 0.91 2.46 -21.73
C MET A 252 1.33 3.91 -21.50
N PHE A 253 0.69 4.85 -22.21
CA PHE A 253 0.74 6.27 -21.90
C PHE A 253 -0.33 6.61 -20.86
N ARG A 254 0.01 7.41 -19.87
CA ARG A 254 -0.85 7.81 -18.76
C ARG A 254 -0.82 9.31 -18.54
N ILE A 255 -1.96 9.90 -18.22
CA ILE A 255 -2.08 11.28 -17.75
C ILE A 255 -3.11 11.36 -16.63
N GLU A 256 -2.80 12.09 -15.57
CA GLU A 256 -3.69 12.32 -14.45
C GLU A 256 -3.68 13.80 -14.07
N ALA A 257 -4.87 14.38 -13.90
CA ALA A 257 -5.08 15.65 -13.24
C ALA A 257 -5.56 15.38 -11.82
N ARG A 258 -4.90 15.95 -10.81
CA ARG A 258 -5.23 15.78 -9.38
C ARG A 258 -5.29 17.10 -8.66
N ASN A 259 -6.27 17.22 -7.79
CA ASN A 259 -6.41 18.31 -6.83
C ASN A 259 -6.41 17.74 -5.41
N LEU A 260 -5.63 18.34 -4.54
CA LEU A 260 -5.61 18.12 -3.10
C LEU A 260 -6.04 19.42 -2.41
N SER A 261 -6.94 19.31 -1.43
CA SER A 261 -7.39 20.45 -0.61
C SER A 261 -7.33 20.07 0.86
N SER A 262 -6.55 20.78 1.62
CA SER A 262 -6.34 20.56 3.05
C SER A 262 -7.06 21.60 3.89
N LYS A 263 -7.26 21.29 5.18
CA LYS A 263 -7.83 22.23 6.13
C LYS A 263 -6.86 23.36 6.49
N ASP A 264 -5.56 23.08 6.51
CA ASP A 264 -4.49 24.01 6.82
C ASP A 264 -3.58 24.18 5.58
N GLU A 265 -2.81 25.25 5.54
CA GLU A 265 -1.84 25.59 4.49
C GLU A 265 -0.61 24.69 4.58
N ILE A 266 -0.73 23.45 4.13
CA ILE A 266 0.33 22.41 4.19
C ILE A 266 1.10 22.24 2.88
N PHE A 267 0.67 22.92 1.83
CA PHE A 267 1.33 22.90 0.52
C PHE A 267 2.10 24.20 0.29
N THR A 268 2.91 24.22 -0.76
CA THR A 268 3.65 25.41 -1.18
C THR A 268 3.36 25.71 -2.64
N LYS A 269 2.98 26.93 -2.94
CA LYS A 269 2.83 27.46 -4.29
C LYS A 269 3.54 28.82 -4.40
N ASP A 270 4.40 28.95 -5.40
CA ASP A 270 5.22 30.17 -5.62
C ASP A 270 5.97 30.61 -4.35
N ASN A 271 6.50 29.64 -3.58
CA ASN A 271 7.16 29.82 -2.28
C ASN A 271 6.26 30.38 -1.16
N LEU A 272 4.97 30.35 -1.31
CA LEU A 272 3.99 30.73 -0.30
C LEU A 272 3.20 29.54 0.19
N PRO A 273 2.85 29.46 1.48
CA PRO A 273 1.94 28.46 2.00
C PRO A 273 0.58 28.52 1.30
N THR A 274 -0.03 27.37 1.09
CA THR A 274 -1.39 27.24 0.51
C THR A 274 -2.05 25.98 1.03
N ASP A 275 -3.37 25.98 1.07
CA ASP A 275 -4.22 24.85 1.45
C ASP A 275 -4.56 23.91 0.27
N THR A 276 -4.16 24.29 -0.95
CA THR A 276 -4.48 23.52 -2.16
C THR A 276 -3.24 23.17 -2.97
N ASN A 277 -3.28 22.00 -3.63
CA ASN A 277 -2.28 21.59 -4.59
C ASN A 277 -2.96 20.93 -5.79
N THR A 278 -2.87 21.59 -6.96
CA THR A 278 -3.42 21.09 -8.22
C THR A 278 -2.30 20.85 -9.21
N PHE A 279 -2.24 19.66 -9.79
CA PHE A 279 -1.22 19.32 -10.76
C PHE A 279 -1.74 18.37 -11.84
N VAL A 280 -1.03 18.35 -12.97
CA VAL A 280 -1.18 17.37 -14.04
C VAL A 280 0.15 16.64 -14.18
N THR A 281 0.10 15.34 -14.24
CA THR A 281 1.28 14.50 -14.42
C THR A 281 1.08 13.49 -15.54
N THR A 282 2.16 13.09 -16.18
CA THR A 282 2.15 12.11 -17.27
C THR A 282 3.23 11.06 -17.05
N SER A 283 3.02 9.88 -17.60
CA SER A 283 4.05 8.84 -17.66
C SER A 283 3.90 7.95 -18.90
N LEU A 284 4.99 7.29 -19.25
CA LEU A 284 5.02 6.18 -20.19
C LEU A 284 5.52 4.96 -19.42
N ALA A 285 4.67 3.94 -19.31
CA ALA A 285 5.01 2.68 -18.69
C ALA A 285 5.30 1.63 -19.76
N ILE A 286 6.43 0.94 -19.64
CA ILE A 286 6.84 -0.13 -20.56
C ILE A 286 7.09 -1.39 -19.74
N SER A 287 6.58 -2.53 -20.22
CA SER A 287 6.82 -3.84 -19.61
C SER A 287 7.42 -4.80 -20.65
N PHE A 288 8.26 -5.74 -20.21
CA PHE A 288 8.97 -6.71 -21.03
C PHE A 288 8.62 -8.13 -20.61
#